data_bdcca48a2a90bae69cbd5042e906f849
#
_entry.id   bdcca48a2a90bae69cbd5042e906f849
#
_cell.length_a   1.000
_cell.length_b   1.000
_cell.length_c   1.000
_cell.angle_alpha   90.00
_cell.angle_beta   90.00
_cell.angle_gamma   90.00
#
_symmetry.space_group_name_H-M   'P 1'
#
loop_
_entity.id
_entity.type
_entity.pdbx_description
1 polymer ?
#
loop_
_entity_poly.entity_id
_entity_poly.type
_entity_poly.pdbx_seq_one_letter_code
_entity_poly.pdbx_strand_id
1 'polypeptide(L)'
;MASIELTDVHVDFPLLQEHRSFKRALSISLATTRFGNDSRHRPVLHALRHIDLKLTDGDRVAAIGANGAGKSTLLRVLAGIYPPVAGTISVEGRVGALLTTGLGMRDDVSGYENIEFCLLLLGAKPRDIPRLRNEIVAFAQIDEYLDLHVGAYSSGMRVRLAFAISTALEPDILVIDEIFSAGDAAFMKKAEKRMIDLIKRSSILVFASHAHKLIEQFCDSAIWLDNGQIRQFGPIRQINQAYAESLT
;
A
#
# COMPACT_ATOMS: atom_id res chain seq x y z
N MET A 1 -19.62 6.54 -7.89
CA MET A 1 -19.49 6.07 -6.50
C MET A 1 -18.31 5.13 -6.44
N ALA A 2 -17.42 5.29 -5.47
CA ALA A 2 -16.33 4.35 -5.31
C ALA A 2 -16.77 3.15 -4.45
N SER A 3 -16.30 1.95 -4.78
CA SER A 3 -16.56 0.76 -3.98
C SER A 3 -15.42 -0.25 -4.07
N ILE A 4 -15.28 -1.06 -3.01
CA ILE A 4 -14.40 -2.21 -2.95
C ILE A 4 -15.21 -3.38 -2.40
N GLU A 5 -15.17 -4.52 -3.08
CA GLU A 5 -15.77 -5.76 -2.60
C GLU A 5 -14.81 -6.92 -2.83
N LEU A 6 -14.44 -7.58 -1.73
CA LEU A 6 -13.65 -8.80 -1.70
C LEU A 6 -14.55 -9.93 -1.20
N THR A 7 -14.57 -11.06 -1.91
CA THR A 7 -15.34 -12.24 -1.52
C THR A 7 -14.42 -13.45 -1.50
N ASP A 8 -14.22 -14.03 -0.33
CA ASP A 8 -13.39 -15.20 -0.06
C ASP A 8 -11.99 -15.12 -0.69
N VAL A 9 -11.34 -13.94 -0.55
CA VAL A 9 -10.05 -13.68 -1.19
C VAL A 9 -8.91 -14.37 -0.47
N HIS A 10 -8.06 -15.05 -1.27
CA HIS A 10 -6.84 -15.72 -0.83
C HIS A 10 -5.62 -15.21 -1.58
N VAL A 11 -4.49 -15.08 -0.87
CA VAL A 11 -3.20 -14.74 -1.45
C VAL A 11 -2.11 -15.64 -0.89
N ASP A 12 -1.41 -16.33 -1.79
CA ASP A 12 -0.34 -17.26 -1.46
C ASP A 12 0.99 -16.78 -2.08
N PHE A 13 2.06 -16.91 -1.33
CA PHE A 13 3.42 -16.69 -1.83
C PHE A 13 4.18 -18.02 -1.90
N PRO A 14 4.74 -18.38 -3.08
CA PRO A 14 5.54 -19.59 -3.21
C PRO A 14 6.82 -19.46 -2.38
N LEU A 15 7.15 -20.53 -1.65
CA LEU A 15 8.42 -20.63 -0.94
C LEU A 15 9.47 -21.19 -1.91
N LEU A 16 10.39 -20.32 -2.36
CA LEU A 16 11.51 -20.75 -3.19
C LEU A 16 12.47 -21.60 -2.34
N GLN A 17 12.73 -22.84 -2.80
CA GLN A 17 13.61 -23.79 -2.12
C GLN A 17 15.08 -23.38 -2.30
N GLU A 18 15.63 -22.61 -1.40
CA GLU A 18 17.07 -22.61 -1.16
C GLU A 18 17.38 -23.53 0.03
N HIS A 19 18.17 -24.56 -0.22
CA HIS A 19 18.38 -25.77 0.59
C HIS A 19 18.74 -25.61 2.08
N ARG A 20 19.03 -24.39 2.57
CA ARG A 20 19.37 -24.14 3.98
C ARG A 20 18.28 -23.47 4.81
N SER A 21 17.29 -22.86 4.17
CA SER A 21 16.19 -22.17 4.85
C SER A 21 15.01 -23.09 5.21
N PHE A 22 14.90 -24.25 4.53
CA PHE A 22 13.75 -25.14 4.68
C PHE A 22 13.63 -25.77 6.08
N LYS A 23 14.74 -26.18 6.71
CA LYS A 23 14.70 -26.71 8.10
C LYS A 23 14.28 -25.63 9.11
N ARG A 24 14.63 -24.38 8.87
CA ARG A 24 14.24 -23.24 9.70
C ARG A 24 12.80 -22.81 9.44
N ALA A 25 12.34 -22.85 8.19
CA ALA A 25 10.94 -22.64 7.81
C ALA A 25 10.04 -23.75 8.35
N LEU A 26 10.50 -25.01 8.35
CA LEU A 26 9.75 -26.16 8.88
C LEU A 26 9.60 -26.08 10.41
N SER A 27 10.61 -25.62 11.15
CA SER A 27 10.52 -25.41 12.60
C SER A 27 9.59 -24.23 12.95
N ILE A 28 9.48 -23.21 12.10
CA ILE A 28 8.51 -22.12 12.22
C ILE A 28 7.12 -22.57 11.76
N SER A 29 7.03 -23.49 10.76
CA SER A 29 5.79 -24.06 10.24
C SER A 29 4.99 -24.86 11.27
N LEU A 30 5.66 -25.50 12.23
CA LEU A 30 4.99 -26.21 13.33
C LEU A 30 4.31 -25.27 14.34
N ALA A 31 4.61 -23.96 14.28
CA ALA A 31 4.06 -22.96 15.18
C ALA A 31 2.97 -22.06 14.54
N THR A 32 2.77 -22.09 13.22
CA THR A 32 1.81 -21.21 12.56
C THR A 32 1.04 -21.94 11.44
N THR A 33 -0.28 -21.78 11.45
CA THR A 33 -1.22 -22.32 10.44
C THR A 33 -1.10 -21.66 9.05
N ARG A 34 -0.07 -20.83 8.82
CA ARG A 34 0.11 -20.04 7.59
C ARG A 34 0.92 -20.73 6.49
N PHE A 35 1.59 -21.81 6.81
CA PHE A 35 2.34 -22.58 5.81
C PHE A 35 1.51 -23.77 5.34
N GLY A 36 1.50 -24.01 4.04
CA GLY A 36 0.76 -25.08 3.43
C GLY A 36 1.33 -25.44 2.07
N ASN A 37 0.54 -26.14 1.29
CA ASN A 37 0.86 -26.47 -0.09
C ASN A 37 -0.22 -25.92 -1.01
N ASP A 38 0.19 -25.45 -2.19
CA ASP A 38 -0.75 -25.09 -3.26
C ASP A 38 -1.40 -26.33 -3.89
N SER A 39 -2.28 -26.13 -4.86
CA SER A 39 -2.94 -27.20 -5.62
C SER A 39 -1.97 -28.13 -6.37
N ARG A 40 -0.71 -27.72 -6.54
CA ARG A 40 0.39 -28.49 -7.15
C ARG A 40 1.36 -29.07 -6.13
N HIS A 41 0.98 -29.12 -4.85
CA HIS A 41 1.80 -29.61 -3.73
C HIS A 41 3.12 -28.84 -3.52
N ARG A 42 3.21 -27.58 -3.97
CA ARG A 42 4.37 -26.72 -3.72
C ARG A 42 4.17 -25.96 -2.40
N PRO A 43 5.22 -25.88 -1.56
CA PRO A 43 5.11 -25.17 -0.29
C PRO A 43 4.84 -23.69 -0.53
N VAL A 44 3.84 -23.15 0.17
CA VAL A 44 3.41 -21.75 0.10
C VAL A 44 3.22 -21.14 1.48
N LEU A 45 3.35 -19.83 1.55
CA LEU A 45 2.90 -19.01 2.66
C LEU A 45 1.52 -18.44 2.31
N HIS A 46 0.50 -18.84 3.04
CA HIS A 46 -0.82 -18.24 2.96
C HIS A 46 -0.79 -16.84 3.59
N ALA A 47 -0.61 -15.82 2.78
CA ALA A 47 -0.49 -14.43 3.24
C ALA A 47 -1.84 -13.84 3.63
N LEU A 48 -2.88 -14.14 2.86
CA LEU A 48 -4.29 -13.82 3.17
C LEU A 48 -5.16 -15.05 2.93
N ARG A 49 -6.18 -15.23 3.77
CA ARG A 49 -7.13 -16.35 3.70
C ARG A 49 -8.52 -15.89 4.10
N HIS A 50 -9.53 -16.29 3.30
CA HIS A 50 -10.93 -16.02 3.58
C HIS A 50 -11.17 -14.53 3.92
N ILE A 51 -10.69 -13.64 3.04
CA ILE A 51 -10.90 -12.22 3.21
C ILE A 51 -12.21 -11.82 2.55
N ASP A 52 -13.18 -11.47 3.37
CA ASP A 52 -14.42 -10.83 2.98
C ASP A 52 -14.40 -9.38 3.47
N LEU A 53 -14.57 -8.42 2.55
CA LEU A 53 -14.53 -7.00 2.87
C LEU A 53 -15.38 -6.22 1.88
N LYS A 54 -16.23 -5.35 2.40
CA LYS A 54 -17.01 -4.41 1.58
C LYS A 54 -16.84 -3.00 2.09
N LEU A 55 -16.37 -2.10 1.21
CA LEU A 55 -16.18 -0.68 1.48
C LEU A 55 -16.92 0.15 0.43
N THR A 56 -17.47 1.27 0.84
CA THR A 56 -18.26 2.20 0.03
C THR A 56 -17.83 3.65 0.22
N ASP A 57 -18.38 4.55 -0.56
CA ASP A 57 -18.12 6.00 -0.42
C ASP A 57 -18.29 6.44 1.05
N GLY A 58 -17.29 7.16 1.56
CA GLY A 58 -17.23 7.67 2.93
C GLY A 58 -16.46 6.78 3.90
N ASP A 59 -16.19 5.52 3.55
CA ASP A 59 -15.48 4.60 4.44
C ASP A 59 -14.02 5.03 4.64
N ARG A 60 -13.62 5.13 5.92
CA ARG A 60 -12.26 5.47 6.35
C ARG A 60 -11.76 4.43 7.32
N VAL A 61 -10.95 3.52 6.81
CA VAL A 61 -10.67 2.25 7.47
C VAL A 61 -9.18 2.13 7.78
N ALA A 62 -8.86 1.87 9.04
CA ALA A 62 -7.52 1.50 9.46
C ALA A 62 -7.29 -0.01 9.32
N ALA A 63 -6.12 -0.42 8.84
CA ALA A 63 -5.67 -1.81 8.92
C ALA A 63 -4.69 -1.95 10.09
N ILE A 64 -5.10 -2.69 11.15
CA ILE A 64 -4.30 -2.91 12.35
C ILE A 64 -3.98 -4.40 12.52
N GLY A 65 -2.99 -4.71 13.35
CA GLY A 65 -2.52 -6.06 13.66
C GLY A 65 -1.02 -6.14 13.80
N ALA A 66 -0.52 -7.28 14.27
CA ALA A 66 0.91 -7.52 14.48
C ALA A 66 1.73 -7.44 13.19
N ASN A 67 3.07 -7.33 13.32
CA ASN A 67 3.95 -7.45 12.17
C ASN A 67 3.78 -8.83 11.53
N GLY A 68 3.66 -8.84 10.19
CA GLY A 68 3.37 -10.07 9.45
C GLY A 68 1.89 -10.50 9.44
N ALA A 69 0.96 -9.80 10.09
CA ALA A 69 -0.47 -10.17 10.09
C ALA A 69 -1.13 -10.18 8.70
N GLY A 70 -0.52 -9.51 7.69
CA GLY A 70 -1.04 -9.44 6.32
C GLY A 70 -1.47 -8.04 5.88
N LYS A 71 -1.26 -7.00 6.71
CA LYS A 71 -1.69 -5.61 6.41
C LYS A 71 -1.19 -5.13 5.04
N SER A 72 0.13 -5.11 4.83
CA SER A 72 0.70 -4.65 3.55
C SER A 72 0.30 -5.53 2.36
N THR A 73 0.01 -6.82 2.60
CA THR A 73 -0.52 -7.71 1.56
C THR A 73 -1.94 -7.31 1.18
N LEU A 74 -2.81 -7.07 2.18
CA LEU A 74 -4.17 -6.58 1.93
C LEU A 74 -4.15 -5.27 1.15
N LEU A 75 -3.33 -4.30 1.56
CA LEU A 75 -3.22 -3.02 0.86
C LEU A 75 -2.75 -3.18 -0.60
N ARG A 76 -1.81 -4.10 -0.88
CA ARG A 76 -1.38 -4.40 -2.26
C ARG A 76 -2.44 -5.10 -3.08
N VAL A 77 -3.29 -5.93 -2.45
CA VAL A 77 -4.47 -6.52 -3.08
C VAL A 77 -5.47 -5.44 -3.47
N LEU A 78 -5.79 -4.53 -2.55
CA LEU A 78 -6.69 -3.40 -2.81
C LEU A 78 -6.16 -2.46 -3.88
N ALA A 79 -4.83 -2.30 -3.96
CA ALA A 79 -4.17 -1.52 -5.00
C ALA A 79 -4.06 -2.25 -6.36
N GLY A 80 -4.57 -3.48 -6.48
CA GLY A 80 -4.48 -4.28 -7.71
C GLY A 80 -3.08 -4.79 -8.03
N ILE A 81 -2.12 -4.72 -7.09
CA ILE A 81 -0.73 -5.16 -7.28
C ILE A 81 -0.62 -6.67 -7.15
N TYR A 82 -1.35 -7.25 -6.19
CA TYR A 82 -1.38 -8.70 -5.98
C TYR A 82 -2.74 -9.27 -6.41
N PRO A 83 -2.79 -10.07 -7.48
CA PRO A 83 -4.00 -10.80 -7.82
C PRO A 83 -4.24 -11.91 -6.78
N PRO A 84 -5.50 -12.21 -6.44
CA PRO A 84 -5.84 -13.32 -5.57
C PRO A 84 -5.60 -14.66 -6.28
N VAL A 85 -5.26 -15.70 -5.50
CA VAL A 85 -5.17 -17.09 -6.00
C VAL A 85 -6.54 -17.78 -5.98
N ALA A 86 -7.46 -17.27 -5.16
CA ALA A 86 -8.88 -17.71 -5.10
C ALA A 86 -9.73 -16.55 -4.57
N GLY A 87 -11.04 -16.64 -4.80
CA GLY A 87 -11.99 -15.58 -4.48
C GLY A 87 -12.10 -14.52 -5.58
N THR A 88 -12.84 -13.46 -5.32
CA THR A 88 -13.09 -12.38 -6.28
C THR A 88 -12.86 -11.00 -5.67
N ILE A 89 -12.38 -10.08 -6.50
CA ILE A 89 -12.20 -8.66 -6.17
C ILE A 89 -12.95 -7.83 -7.19
N SER A 90 -13.80 -6.93 -6.71
CA SER A 90 -14.44 -5.89 -7.50
C SER A 90 -14.04 -4.53 -6.94
N VAL A 91 -13.54 -3.63 -7.78
CA VAL A 91 -13.15 -2.28 -7.40
C VAL A 91 -13.71 -1.31 -8.42
N GLU A 92 -14.53 -0.37 -7.96
CA GLU A 92 -15.05 0.74 -8.75
C GLU A 92 -14.44 2.05 -8.28
N GLY A 93 -13.88 2.81 -9.21
CA GLY A 93 -13.13 4.04 -8.93
C GLY A 93 -11.63 3.88 -9.15
N ARG A 94 -10.94 5.03 -9.19
CA ARG A 94 -9.48 5.07 -9.35
C ARG A 94 -8.80 4.83 -8.01
N VAL A 95 -7.95 3.82 -7.95
CA VAL A 95 -7.13 3.55 -6.76
C VAL A 95 -5.81 4.30 -6.87
N GLY A 96 -5.48 5.07 -5.83
CA GLY A 96 -4.17 5.64 -5.59
C GLY A 96 -3.51 4.92 -4.42
N ALA A 97 -2.29 4.44 -4.61
CA ALA A 97 -1.58 3.68 -3.60
C ALA A 97 -0.29 4.41 -3.19
N LEU A 98 -0.22 4.81 -1.92
CA LEU A 98 0.99 5.30 -1.27
C LEU A 98 1.61 4.16 -0.48
N LEU A 99 2.32 3.28 -1.19
CA LEU A 99 2.99 2.13 -0.60
C LEU A 99 4.50 2.39 -0.57
N THR A 100 5.18 1.90 0.45
CA THR A 100 6.60 2.20 0.77
C THR A 100 7.63 1.76 -0.28
N THR A 101 7.24 0.98 -1.27
CA THR A 101 8.15 0.49 -2.32
C THR A 101 7.92 1.26 -3.61
N GLY A 102 8.99 1.81 -4.15
CA GLY A 102 9.03 2.65 -5.34
C GLY A 102 8.08 2.23 -6.46
N LEU A 103 7.43 3.21 -7.03
CA LEU A 103 6.40 3.21 -8.06
C LEU A 103 6.78 2.56 -9.40
N GLY A 104 7.69 1.58 -9.43
CA GLY A 104 8.17 1.02 -10.68
C GLY A 104 9.10 1.97 -11.44
N MET A 105 9.70 2.95 -10.77
CA MET A 105 10.73 3.80 -11.39
C MET A 105 11.90 2.94 -11.86
N ARG A 106 12.38 3.25 -13.03
CA ARG A 106 13.50 2.59 -13.68
C ARG A 106 14.78 3.38 -13.42
N ASP A 107 15.82 2.69 -12.99
CA ASP A 107 17.12 3.28 -12.65
C ASP A 107 17.92 3.73 -13.91
N ASP A 108 17.63 3.10 -15.05
CA ASP A 108 18.34 3.24 -16.31
C ASP A 108 17.80 4.35 -17.23
N VAL A 109 16.76 5.07 -16.79
CA VAL A 109 16.17 6.20 -17.54
C VAL A 109 16.16 7.48 -16.70
N SER A 110 15.97 8.62 -17.35
CA SER A 110 15.97 9.95 -16.73
C SER A 110 14.77 10.16 -15.78
N GLY A 111 14.85 11.19 -14.94
CA GLY A 111 13.74 11.61 -14.09
C GLY A 111 12.51 12.00 -14.90
N TYR A 112 12.69 12.71 -16.01
CA TYR A 112 11.57 13.09 -16.89
C TYR A 112 10.87 11.88 -17.50
N GLU A 113 11.61 10.91 -18.04
CA GLU A 113 11.06 9.67 -18.57
C GLU A 113 10.33 8.85 -17.51
N ASN A 114 10.89 8.78 -16.28
CA ASN A 114 10.22 8.14 -15.16
C ASN A 114 8.89 8.81 -14.79
N ILE A 115 8.84 10.16 -14.78
CA ILE A 115 7.59 10.89 -14.53
C ILE A 115 6.52 10.48 -15.54
N GLU A 116 6.84 10.53 -16.84
CA GLU A 116 5.89 10.20 -17.91
C GLU A 116 5.44 8.74 -17.85
N PHE A 117 6.40 7.82 -17.70
CA PHE A 117 6.13 6.40 -17.60
C PHE A 117 5.25 6.05 -16.38
N CYS A 118 5.61 6.56 -15.20
CA CYS A 118 4.83 6.30 -13.99
C CYS A 118 3.44 6.94 -14.05
N LEU A 119 3.28 8.15 -14.61
CA LEU A 119 1.97 8.77 -14.81
C LEU A 119 1.07 7.92 -15.69
N LEU A 120 1.60 7.33 -16.78
CA LEU A 120 0.84 6.42 -17.63
C LEU A 120 0.43 5.15 -16.89
N LEU A 121 1.33 4.56 -16.10
CA LEU A 121 1.02 3.40 -15.25
C LEU A 121 -0.07 3.71 -14.21
N LEU A 122 -0.07 4.92 -13.67
CA LEU A 122 -1.11 5.39 -12.73
C LEU A 122 -2.42 5.77 -13.42
N GLY A 123 -2.52 5.63 -14.76
CA GLY A 123 -3.73 5.87 -15.52
C GLY A 123 -3.97 7.35 -15.88
N ALA A 124 -2.94 8.19 -15.88
CA ALA A 124 -3.03 9.54 -16.39
C ALA A 124 -3.37 9.54 -17.89
N LYS A 125 -4.24 10.45 -18.32
CA LYS A 125 -4.52 10.61 -19.74
C LYS A 125 -3.33 11.30 -20.41
N PRO A 126 -2.89 10.88 -21.63
CA PRO A 126 -1.74 11.47 -22.31
C PRO A 126 -1.80 13.01 -22.43
N ARG A 127 -2.98 13.58 -22.64
CA ARG A 127 -3.19 15.02 -22.72
C ARG A 127 -2.90 15.79 -21.42
N ASP A 128 -2.96 15.12 -20.25
CA ASP A 128 -2.76 15.72 -18.93
C ASP A 128 -1.29 15.63 -18.48
N ILE A 129 -0.48 14.76 -19.12
CA ILE A 129 0.92 14.51 -18.75
C ILE A 129 1.77 15.79 -18.71
N PRO A 130 1.75 16.69 -19.70
CA PRO A 130 2.58 17.89 -19.66
C PRO A 130 2.30 18.77 -18.43
N ARG A 131 1.03 18.95 -18.08
CA ARG A 131 0.63 19.70 -16.88
C ARG A 131 1.08 18.99 -15.61
N LEU A 132 0.78 17.70 -15.47
CA LEU A 132 1.15 16.90 -14.30
C LEU A 132 2.66 16.83 -14.11
N ARG A 133 3.44 16.70 -15.20
CA ARG A 133 4.90 16.75 -15.15
C ARG A 133 5.40 18.04 -14.53
N ASN A 134 4.90 19.19 -14.98
CA ASN A 134 5.30 20.48 -14.41
C ASN A 134 4.96 20.59 -12.92
N GLU A 135 3.80 20.09 -12.50
CA GLU A 135 3.40 20.05 -11.09
C GLU A 135 4.31 19.14 -10.25
N ILE A 136 4.70 17.97 -10.79
CA ILE A 136 5.62 17.03 -10.15
C ILE A 136 7.00 17.67 -9.98
N VAL A 137 7.53 18.27 -11.03
CA VAL A 137 8.83 18.95 -11.02
C VAL A 137 8.86 20.02 -9.94
N ALA A 138 7.89 20.93 -9.97
CA ALA A 138 7.76 22.02 -8.97
C ALA A 138 7.60 21.50 -7.54
N PHE A 139 6.97 20.33 -7.36
CA PHE A 139 6.80 19.72 -6.06
C PHE A 139 8.08 19.03 -5.57
N ALA A 140 8.73 18.24 -6.41
CA ALA A 140 9.91 17.44 -6.05
C ALA A 140 11.14 18.31 -5.75
N GLN A 141 11.25 19.48 -6.41
CA GLN A 141 12.39 20.41 -6.25
C GLN A 141 13.75 19.74 -6.49
N ILE A 142 13.85 19.03 -7.62
CA ILE A 142 15.07 18.35 -8.08
C ILE A 142 15.35 18.66 -9.56
N ASP A 143 14.94 19.84 -10.02
CA ASP A 143 14.92 20.25 -11.42
C ASP A 143 16.25 20.02 -12.14
N GLU A 144 17.38 20.35 -11.49
CA GLU A 144 18.74 20.24 -12.05
C GLU A 144 19.16 18.77 -12.32
N TYR A 145 18.45 17.79 -11.75
CA TYR A 145 18.80 16.39 -11.83
C TYR A 145 17.87 15.57 -12.74
N LEU A 146 16.79 16.16 -13.25
CA LEU A 146 15.75 15.41 -13.96
C LEU A 146 16.21 14.84 -15.31
N ASP A 147 17.24 15.40 -15.93
CA ASP A 147 17.86 14.87 -17.13
C ASP A 147 18.81 13.68 -16.85
N LEU A 148 19.20 13.47 -15.59
CA LEU A 148 20.06 12.35 -15.20
C LEU A 148 19.24 11.08 -14.98
N HIS A 149 19.88 9.93 -15.16
CA HIS A 149 19.28 8.63 -14.82
C HIS A 149 18.97 8.57 -13.32
N VAL A 150 17.80 8.05 -12.97
CA VAL A 150 17.37 7.92 -11.56
C VAL A 150 18.31 7.05 -10.73
N GLY A 151 19.07 6.15 -11.38
CA GLY A 151 20.15 5.39 -10.77
C GLY A 151 21.23 6.24 -10.07
N ALA A 152 21.44 7.47 -10.54
CA ALA A 152 22.41 8.42 -9.95
C ALA A 152 21.82 9.26 -8.80
N TYR A 153 20.51 9.15 -8.52
CA TYR A 153 19.86 9.96 -7.48
C TYR A 153 20.23 9.49 -6.08
N SER A 154 20.32 10.44 -5.14
CA SER A 154 20.33 10.11 -3.72
C SER A 154 19.01 9.46 -3.29
N SER A 155 19.02 8.76 -2.15
CA SER A 155 17.80 8.18 -1.59
C SER A 155 16.70 9.24 -1.34
N GLY A 156 17.08 10.43 -0.87
CA GLY A 156 16.17 11.55 -0.67
C GLY A 156 15.56 12.06 -1.97
N MET A 157 16.32 12.19 -3.05
CA MET A 157 15.82 12.61 -4.37
C MET A 157 14.83 11.58 -4.93
N ARG A 158 15.16 10.28 -4.81
CA ARG A 158 14.26 9.19 -5.21
C ARG A 158 12.92 9.25 -4.48
N VAL A 159 12.95 9.45 -3.16
CA VAL A 159 11.74 9.54 -2.33
C VAL A 159 10.92 10.77 -2.71
N ARG A 160 11.56 11.93 -2.92
CA ARG A 160 10.87 13.16 -3.35
C ARG A 160 10.17 12.97 -4.70
N LEU A 161 10.86 12.39 -5.69
CA LEU A 161 10.30 12.12 -7.00
C LEU A 161 9.15 11.11 -6.93
N ALA A 162 9.37 9.97 -6.25
CA ALA A 162 8.37 8.93 -6.07
C ALA A 162 7.10 9.47 -5.40
N PHE A 163 7.24 10.24 -4.32
CA PHE A 163 6.12 10.87 -3.63
C PHE A 163 5.39 11.88 -4.52
N ALA A 164 6.13 12.73 -5.24
CA ALA A 164 5.54 13.72 -6.14
C ALA A 164 4.70 13.05 -7.23
N ILE A 165 5.21 11.96 -7.83
CA ILE A 165 4.49 11.20 -8.86
C ILE A 165 3.26 10.51 -8.28
N SER A 166 3.40 9.76 -7.16
CA SER A 166 2.29 9.00 -6.58
C SER A 166 1.14 9.86 -6.08
N THR A 167 1.43 11.12 -5.78
CA THR A 167 0.44 12.10 -5.31
C THR A 167 -0.02 13.09 -6.38
N ALA A 168 0.37 12.89 -7.65
CA ALA A 168 0.01 13.81 -8.74
C ALA A 168 -1.44 13.63 -9.22
N LEU A 169 -2.01 12.44 -9.05
CA LEU A 169 -3.39 12.16 -9.41
C LEU A 169 -4.27 12.14 -8.16
N GLU A 170 -5.51 12.61 -8.32
CA GLU A 170 -6.53 12.54 -7.27
C GLU A 170 -7.26 11.19 -7.39
N PRO A 171 -7.08 10.26 -6.44
CA PRO A 171 -7.77 8.98 -6.46
C PRO A 171 -9.16 9.07 -5.82
N ASP A 172 -10.08 8.19 -6.25
CA ASP A 172 -11.35 7.96 -5.56
C ASP A 172 -11.12 7.11 -4.30
N ILE A 173 -10.22 6.14 -4.41
CA ILE A 173 -9.84 5.20 -3.34
C ILE A 173 -8.37 5.41 -3.02
N LEU A 174 -8.06 5.78 -1.79
CA LEU A 174 -6.69 6.01 -1.34
C LEU A 174 -6.23 4.91 -0.39
N VAL A 175 -5.13 4.23 -0.77
CA VAL A 175 -4.52 3.16 0.03
C VAL A 175 -3.14 3.61 0.50
N ILE A 176 -2.90 3.63 1.82
CA ILE A 176 -1.65 4.12 2.42
C ILE A 176 -1.04 3.02 3.30
N ASP A 177 0.22 2.65 3.03
CA ASP A 177 1.02 1.74 3.88
C ASP A 177 2.20 2.51 4.47
N GLU A 178 2.09 2.88 5.72
CA GLU A 178 3.03 3.72 6.48
C GLU A 178 3.34 5.09 5.85
N ILE A 179 3.66 6.06 6.68
CA ILE A 179 4.03 7.40 6.24
C ILE A 179 5.52 7.42 5.92
N PHE A 180 5.84 7.97 4.78
CA PHE A 180 7.22 8.22 4.37
C PHE A 180 7.98 9.01 5.44
N SER A 181 9.08 8.45 5.92
CA SER A 181 9.98 9.10 6.89
C SER A 181 11.30 9.55 6.26
N ALA A 182 11.37 9.68 4.92
CA ALA A 182 12.59 10.04 4.21
C ALA A 182 12.47 11.41 3.51
N GLY A 183 13.43 12.27 3.75
CA GLY A 183 13.52 13.64 3.21
C GLY A 183 13.98 14.63 4.26
N ASP A 184 14.27 15.86 3.85
CA ASP A 184 14.50 16.95 4.81
C ASP A 184 13.19 17.47 5.41
N ALA A 185 13.30 18.19 6.53
CA ALA A 185 12.15 18.67 7.30
C ALA A 185 11.19 19.57 6.49
N ALA A 186 11.72 20.33 5.53
CA ALA A 186 10.92 21.23 4.69
C ALA A 186 10.07 20.44 3.69
N PHE A 187 10.66 19.44 3.05
CA PHE A 187 9.92 18.53 2.15
C PHE A 187 8.88 17.71 2.91
N MET A 188 9.23 17.19 4.09
CA MET A 188 8.30 16.40 4.91
C MET A 188 7.04 17.18 5.27
N LYS A 189 7.17 18.45 5.66
CA LYS A 189 6.02 19.33 5.96
C LYS A 189 5.13 19.54 4.73
N LYS A 190 5.73 19.70 3.55
CA LYS A 190 5.01 19.88 2.28
C LYS A 190 4.30 18.58 1.87
N ALA A 191 4.98 17.43 2.05
CA ALA A 191 4.44 16.11 1.75
C ALA A 191 3.26 15.75 2.67
N GLU A 192 3.38 16.02 3.97
CA GLU A 192 2.31 15.83 4.95
C GLU A 192 1.05 16.62 4.58
N LYS A 193 1.22 17.93 4.25
CA LYS A 193 0.08 18.75 3.81
C LYS A 193 -0.59 18.15 2.58
N ARG A 194 0.18 17.76 1.55
CA ARG A 194 -0.37 17.17 0.32
C ARG A 194 -1.09 15.86 0.58
N MET A 195 -0.54 15.03 1.48
CA MET A 195 -1.17 13.77 1.89
C MET A 195 -2.50 14.01 2.60
N ILE A 196 -2.56 14.96 3.53
CA ILE A 196 -3.81 15.34 4.22
C ILE A 196 -4.86 15.81 3.21
N ASP A 197 -4.46 16.61 2.22
CA ASP A 197 -5.37 17.08 1.17
C ASP A 197 -5.91 15.92 0.32
N LEU A 198 -5.07 14.93 -0.03
CA LEU A 198 -5.51 13.71 -0.73
C LEU A 198 -6.46 12.87 0.12
N ILE A 199 -6.14 12.67 1.41
CA ILE A 199 -7.02 11.95 2.35
C ILE A 199 -8.40 12.61 2.39
N LYS A 200 -8.48 13.93 2.48
CA LYS A 200 -9.77 14.65 2.54
C LYS A 200 -10.60 14.54 1.27
N ARG A 201 -9.96 14.43 0.11
CA ARG A 201 -10.62 14.37 -1.20
C ARG A 201 -11.00 12.96 -1.64
N SER A 202 -10.35 11.95 -1.10
CA SER A 202 -10.68 10.56 -1.45
C SER A 202 -12.06 10.15 -0.91
N SER A 203 -12.80 9.38 -1.69
CA SER A 203 -14.08 8.79 -1.29
C SER A 203 -13.89 7.67 -0.28
N ILE A 204 -12.90 6.80 -0.51
CA ILE A 204 -12.54 5.70 0.40
C ILE A 204 -11.09 5.85 0.82
N LEU A 205 -10.81 5.65 2.11
CA LEU A 205 -9.45 5.58 2.66
C LEU A 205 -9.22 4.21 3.31
N VAL A 206 -8.12 3.55 2.94
CA VAL A 206 -7.60 2.39 3.68
C VAL A 206 -6.17 2.69 4.12
N PHE A 207 -5.93 2.74 5.42
CA PHE A 207 -4.70 3.25 5.99
C PHE A 207 -4.08 2.25 6.98
N ALA A 208 -2.85 1.78 6.71
CA ALA A 208 -2.04 1.05 7.67
C ALA A 208 -0.91 1.93 8.21
N SER A 209 -0.82 2.05 9.53
CA SER A 209 0.27 2.77 10.18
C SER A 209 0.47 2.27 11.61
N HIS A 210 1.69 2.38 12.11
CA HIS A 210 2.00 2.18 13.52
C HIS A 210 1.75 3.45 14.37
N ALA A 211 1.48 4.59 13.73
CA ALA A 211 1.17 5.86 14.41
C ALA A 211 -0.32 5.94 14.78
N HIS A 212 -0.70 5.39 15.93
CA HIS A 212 -2.10 5.34 16.40
C HIS A 212 -2.83 6.69 16.31
N LYS A 213 -2.15 7.80 16.64
CA LYS A 213 -2.73 9.15 16.57
C LYS A 213 -3.20 9.54 15.17
N LEU A 214 -2.44 9.16 14.14
CA LEU A 214 -2.81 9.47 12.75
C LEU A 214 -3.98 8.60 12.28
N ILE A 215 -3.98 7.33 12.68
CA ILE A 215 -5.08 6.42 12.39
C ILE A 215 -6.38 6.96 12.98
N GLU A 216 -6.39 7.34 14.26
CA GLU A 216 -7.58 7.87 14.94
C GLU A 216 -8.03 9.24 14.40
N GLN A 217 -7.12 10.01 13.80
CA GLN A 217 -7.44 11.31 13.20
C GLN A 217 -8.18 11.15 11.86
N PHE A 218 -7.89 10.11 11.09
CA PHE A 218 -8.35 9.97 9.71
C PHE A 218 -9.28 8.78 9.48
N CYS A 219 -9.39 7.84 10.42
CA CYS A 219 -10.21 6.63 10.28
C CYS A 219 -11.28 6.54 11.36
N ASP A 220 -12.48 6.15 10.95
CA ASP A 220 -13.63 5.94 11.85
C ASP A 220 -13.78 4.46 12.21
N SER A 221 -13.29 3.58 11.36
CA SER A 221 -13.37 2.12 11.52
C SER A 221 -11.98 1.47 11.36
N ALA A 222 -11.87 0.24 11.81
CA ALA A 222 -10.64 -0.54 11.69
C ALA A 222 -10.92 -2.00 11.33
N ILE A 223 -10.01 -2.58 10.55
CA ILE A 223 -9.89 -4.00 10.28
C ILE A 223 -8.74 -4.52 11.13
N TRP A 224 -9.03 -5.43 12.05
CA TRP A 224 -7.99 -6.16 12.76
C TRP A 224 -7.64 -7.43 11.98
N LEU A 225 -6.43 -7.43 11.43
CA LEU A 225 -5.84 -8.59 10.77
C LEU A 225 -5.03 -9.41 11.77
N ASP A 226 -5.28 -10.71 11.77
CA ASP A 226 -4.51 -11.69 12.51
C ASP A 226 -4.25 -12.91 11.64
N ASN A 227 -2.98 -13.31 11.49
CA ASN A 227 -2.56 -14.48 10.72
C ASN A 227 -3.17 -14.58 9.30
N GLY A 228 -3.29 -13.45 8.60
CA GLY A 228 -3.80 -13.37 7.24
C GLY A 228 -5.33 -13.46 7.13
N GLN A 229 -6.06 -13.31 8.22
CA GLN A 229 -7.52 -13.28 8.26
C GLN A 229 -8.02 -12.00 8.92
N ILE A 230 -9.23 -11.56 8.57
CA ILE A 230 -9.93 -10.50 9.31
C ILE A 230 -10.52 -11.12 10.57
N ARG A 231 -9.95 -10.77 11.72
CA ARG A 231 -10.46 -11.21 13.02
C ARG A 231 -11.68 -10.39 13.46
N GLN A 232 -11.62 -9.09 13.22
CA GLN A 232 -12.72 -8.17 13.52
C GLN A 232 -12.71 -6.98 12.57
N PHE A 233 -13.88 -6.42 12.28
CA PHE A 233 -14.06 -5.16 11.57
C PHE A 233 -15.15 -4.35 12.28
N GLY A 234 -14.92 -3.07 12.52
CA GLY A 234 -15.89 -2.20 13.20
C GLY A 234 -15.31 -0.86 13.62
N PRO A 235 -16.00 -0.13 14.52
CA PRO A 235 -15.57 1.18 15.00
C PRO A 235 -14.14 1.14 15.58
N ILE A 236 -13.29 2.08 15.19
CA ILE A 236 -11.85 2.07 15.49
C ILE A 236 -11.53 1.95 16.98
N ARG A 237 -12.30 2.62 17.85
CA ARG A 237 -12.07 2.58 19.31
C ARG A 237 -12.29 1.19 19.89
N GLN A 238 -13.34 0.49 19.43
CA GLN A 238 -13.66 -0.87 19.89
C GLN A 238 -12.60 -1.86 19.43
N ILE A 239 -12.18 -1.75 18.17
CA ILE A 239 -11.17 -2.63 17.59
C ILE A 239 -9.80 -2.40 18.21
N ASN A 240 -9.39 -1.15 18.45
CA ASN A 240 -8.14 -0.83 19.14
C ASN A 240 -8.12 -1.38 20.57
N GLN A 241 -9.24 -1.29 21.31
CA GLN A 241 -9.34 -1.86 22.66
C GLN A 241 -9.20 -3.39 22.62
N ALA A 242 -9.97 -4.07 21.75
CA ALA A 242 -9.91 -5.52 21.62
C ALA A 242 -8.51 -6.01 21.20
N TYR A 243 -7.82 -5.26 20.32
CA TYR A 243 -6.44 -5.55 19.94
C TYR A 243 -5.47 -5.39 21.11
N ALA A 244 -5.58 -4.30 21.89
CA ALA A 244 -4.74 -4.08 23.05
C ALA A 244 -4.91 -5.18 24.13
N GLU A 245 -6.15 -5.61 24.40
CA GLU A 245 -6.46 -6.71 25.31
C GLU A 245 -5.88 -8.06 24.86
N SER A 246 -5.72 -8.25 23.55
CA SER A 246 -5.12 -9.49 23.00
C SER A 246 -3.61 -9.58 23.14
N LEU A 247 -2.94 -8.48 23.48
CA LEU A 247 -1.48 -8.41 23.66
C LEU A 247 -1.04 -8.66 25.11
N THR A 248 -2.00 -8.68 26.04
CA THR A 248 -1.81 -8.97 27.46
C THR A 248 -2.03 -10.44 27.76
#